data_3a0aefb20194555357a406643a8601db
#
_entry.id   3a0aefb20194555357a406643a8601db
#
_cell.length_a   1.000
_cell.length_b   1.000
_cell.length_c   1.000
_cell.angle_alpha   90.00
_cell.angle_beta   90.00
_cell.angle_gamma   90.00
#
_symmetry.space_group_name_H-M   'P 1'
#
loop_
_entity.id
_entity.type
_entity.pdbx_description
1 polymer ?
#
loop_
_entity_poly.entity_id
_entity_poly.type
_entity_poly.pdbx_seq_one_letter_code
_entity_poly.pdbx_strand_id
1 'polypeptide(L)'
;MFALYGRRLPEESLPYVVEMLDVFARAGEPVHLYRGLQDRANTHWNAGWDYPTFKTPEELQALHPALVICLGGDGTILDASTLVARSGIPLL
;
A
#
# COMPACT_ATOMS: atom_id res chain seq x y z
N MET A 1 -10.58 -3.74 5.77
CA MET A 1 -9.38 -4.01 4.95
C MET A 1 -8.76 -2.69 4.52
N PHE A 2 -7.46 -2.59 4.63
CA PHE A 2 -6.71 -1.41 4.19
C PHE A 2 -5.88 -1.75 2.96
N ALA A 3 -5.60 -0.72 2.15
CA ALA A 3 -4.72 -0.85 1.00
C ALA A 3 -3.52 0.09 1.19
N LEU A 4 -2.32 -0.40 0.91
CA LEU A 4 -1.10 0.39 0.99
C LEU A 4 -0.58 0.67 -0.42
N TYR A 5 -0.32 1.93 -0.69
CA TYR A 5 0.21 2.36 -1.97
C TYR A 5 1.51 3.13 -1.78
N GLY A 6 2.51 2.80 -2.59
CA GLY A 6 3.77 3.52 -2.64
C GLY A 6 4.61 3.02 -3.80
N ARG A 7 5.39 3.91 -4.42
CA ARG A 7 6.24 3.55 -5.54
C ARG A 7 7.72 3.60 -5.20
N ARG A 8 8.15 4.67 -4.57
CA ARG A 8 9.56 4.93 -4.25
C ARG A 8 9.72 5.13 -2.77
N LEU A 9 9.56 4.06 -2.02
CA LEU A 9 9.72 4.10 -0.59
C LEU A 9 11.21 4.23 -0.26
N PRO A 10 11.63 5.26 0.52
CA PRO A 10 13.02 5.33 0.98
C PRO A 10 13.36 4.13 1.85
N GLU A 11 14.59 3.64 1.72
CA GLU A 11 15.04 2.47 2.49
C GLU A 11 14.89 2.68 4.00
N GLU A 12 15.17 3.89 4.48
CA GLU A 12 15.05 4.22 5.90
C GLU A 12 13.62 4.16 6.42
N SER A 13 12.63 4.17 5.54
CA SER A 13 11.21 4.02 5.92
C SER A 13 10.80 2.57 6.12
N LEU A 14 11.60 1.62 5.63
CA LEU A 14 11.23 0.21 5.66
C LEU A 14 10.90 -0.31 7.07
N PRO A 15 11.68 -0.01 8.12
CA PRO A 15 11.37 -0.49 9.47
C PRO A 15 9.98 -0.04 9.95
N TYR A 16 9.57 1.18 9.59
CA TYR A 16 8.27 1.71 9.98
C TYR A 16 7.13 0.99 9.26
N VAL A 17 7.33 0.68 7.98
CA VAL A 17 6.33 -0.05 7.20
C VAL A 17 6.19 -1.48 7.73
N VAL A 18 7.30 -2.14 8.04
CA VAL A 18 7.29 -3.47 8.62
C VAL A 18 6.53 -3.47 9.95
N GLU A 19 6.79 -2.48 10.80
CA GLU A 19 6.09 -2.35 12.08
C GLU A 19 4.60 -2.13 11.89
N MET A 20 4.21 -1.28 10.93
CA MET A 20 2.81 -1.03 10.63
C MET A 20 2.10 -2.29 10.16
N LEU A 21 2.73 -3.06 9.26
CA LEU A 21 2.17 -4.32 8.78
C LEU A 21 2.02 -5.33 9.92
N ASP A 22 2.98 -5.35 10.84
CA ASP A 22 2.92 -6.21 12.01
C ASP A 22 1.77 -5.84 12.93
N VAL A 23 1.55 -4.55 13.15
CA VAL A 23 0.41 -4.06 13.94
C VAL A 23 -0.92 -4.50 13.32
N PHE A 24 -1.06 -4.37 12.01
CA PHE A 24 -2.27 -4.80 11.31
C PHE A 24 -2.47 -6.32 11.44
N ALA A 25 -1.41 -7.09 11.31
CA ALA A 25 -1.49 -8.54 11.44
C ALA A 25 -1.96 -8.93 12.85
N ARG A 26 -1.41 -8.29 13.88
CA ARG A 26 -1.82 -8.56 15.27
C ARG A 26 -3.25 -8.16 15.55
N ALA A 27 -3.73 -7.12 14.88
CA ALA A 27 -5.12 -6.67 15.02
C ALA A 27 -6.10 -7.50 14.18
N GLY A 28 -5.61 -8.42 13.36
CA GLY A 28 -6.46 -9.20 12.46
C GLY A 28 -6.99 -8.37 11.29
N GLU A 29 -6.34 -7.25 10.96
CA GLU A 29 -6.78 -6.36 9.88
C GLU A 29 -6.17 -6.80 8.55
N PRO A 30 -6.99 -7.23 7.56
CA PRO A 30 -6.49 -7.60 6.24
C PRO A 30 -5.89 -6.39 5.53
N VAL A 31 -4.80 -6.62 4.79
CA VAL A 31 -4.09 -5.58 4.05
C VAL A 31 -3.79 -6.08 2.64
N HIS A 32 -4.01 -5.22 1.65
CA HIS A 32 -3.56 -5.43 0.28
C HIS A 32 -2.50 -4.39 -0.05
N LEU A 33 -1.44 -4.80 -0.73
CA LEU A 33 -0.35 -3.91 -1.12
C LEU A 33 -0.41 -3.62 -2.62
N TYR A 34 -0.04 -2.39 -3.00
CA TYR A 34 0.24 -2.11 -4.39
C TYR A 34 1.36 -3.05 -4.84
N ARG A 35 1.16 -3.72 -5.97
CA ARG A 35 2.10 -4.74 -6.43
C ARG A 35 3.52 -4.20 -6.61
N GLY A 36 3.64 -3.01 -7.17
CA GLY A 36 4.95 -2.38 -7.34
C GLY A 36 5.68 -2.14 -6.02
N LEU A 37 4.95 -1.83 -4.96
CA LEU A 37 5.54 -1.67 -3.63
C LEU A 37 6.12 -2.99 -3.11
N GLN A 38 5.35 -4.07 -3.20
CA GLN A 38 5.80 -5.39 -2.73
C GLN A 38 6.97 -5.91 -3.57
N ASP A 39 6.88 -5.78 -4.89
CA ASP A 39 7.95 -6.23 -5.79
C ASP A 39 9.25 -5.48 -5.51
N ARG A 40 9.16 -4.16 -5.30
CA ARG A 40 10.34 -3.35 -4.99
C ARG A 40 10.95 -3.74 -3.65
N ALA A 41 10.13 -3.91 -2.62
CA ALA A 41 10.62 -4.30 -1.29
C ALA A 41 11.30 -5.66 -1.33
N ASN A 42 10.72 -6.61 -2.04
CA ASN A 42 11.28 -7.95 -2.16
C ASN A 42 12.56 -7.96 -2.98
N THR A 43 12.61 -7.17 -4.06
CA THR A 43 13.78 -7.13 -4.95
C THR A 43 14.94 -6.36 -4.35
N HIS A 44 14.68 -5.17 -3.78
CA HIS A 44 15.75 -4.28 -3.32
C HIS A 44 16.12 -4.47 -1.85
N TRP A 45 15.20 -4.94 -1.02
CA TRP A 45 15.41 -5.04 0.43
C TRP A 45 15.23 -6.45 0.97
N ASN A 46 14.97 -7.41 0.11
CA ASN A 46 14.77 -8.81 0.49
C ASN A 46 13.72 -8.96 1.61
N ALA A 47 12.64 -8.18 1.49
CA ALA A 47 11.62 -8.11 2.55
C ALA A 47 10.85 -9.42 2.74
N GLY A 48 10.73 -10.23 1.70
CA GLY A 48 10.02 -11.50 1.77
C GLY A 48 8.51 -11.33 1.96
N TRP A 49 7.95 -10.22 1.49
CA TRP A 49 6.51 -9.97 1.62
C TRP A 49 5.71 -10.82 0.64
N ASP A 50 4.60 -11.35 1.12
CA ASP A 50 3.68 -12.17 0.32
C ASP A 50 2.23 -11.80 0.66
N TYR A 51 1.91 -10.54 0.51
CA TYR A 51 0.56 -10.02 0.74
C TYR A 51 -0.26 -10.09 -0.54
N PRO A 52 -1.60 -10.16 -0.45
CA PRO A 52 -2.45 -9.93 -1.62
C PRO A 52 -2.15 -8.56 -2.20
N THR A 53 -2.18 -8.44 -3.52
CA THR A 53 -1.80 -7.20 -4.19
C THR A 53 -2.91 -6.68 -5.09
N PHE A 54 -2.81 -5.40 -5.42
CA PHE A 54 -3.59 -4.77 -6.49
C PHE A 54 -2.62 -4.01 -7.40
N LYS A 55 -3.00 -3.84 -8.65
CA LYS A 55 -2.15 -3.21 -9.65
C LYS A 55 -2.82 -2.03 -10.35
N THR A 56 -4.11 -2.09 -10.57
CA THR A 56 -4.87 -1.08 -11.33
C THR A 56 -5.90 -0.38 -10.46
N PRO A 57 -6.38 0.82 -10.88
CA PRO A 57 -7.48 1.48 -10.18
C PRO A 57 -8.72 0.60 -10.07
N GLU A 58 -9.02 -0.15 -11.12
CA GLU A 58 -10.18 -1.03 -11.16
C GLU A 58 -10.07 -2.14 -10.12
N GLU A 59 -8.90 -2.74 -9.99
CA GLU A 59 -8.64 -3.76 -8.98
C GLU A 59 -8.79 -3.20 -7.57
N LEU A 60 -8.22 -2.01 -7.33
CA LEU A 60 -8.33 -1.35 -6.03
C LEU A 60 -9.78 -1.05 -5.66
N GLN A 61 -10.53 -0.50 -6.61
CA GLN A 61 -11.94 -0.15 -6.37
C GLN A 61 -12.79 -1.40 -6.13
N ALA A 62 -12.50 -2.49 -6.82
CA ALA A 62 -13.21 -3.75 -6.62
C ALA A 62 -13.00 -4.33 -5.21
N LEU A 63 -11.86 -4.04 -4.58
CA LEU A 63 -11.56 -4.49 -3.22
C LEU A 63 -12.38 -3.73 -2.16
N HIS A 64 -12.86 -2.54 -2.45
CA HIS A 64 -13.59 -1.67 -1.51
C HIS A 64 -12.84 -1.49 -0.18
N PRO A 65 -11.56 -1.06 -0.19
CA PRO A 65 -10.84 -0.87 1.06
C PRO A 65 -11.48 0.25 1.90
N ALA A 66 -11.40 0.13 3.21
CA ALA A 66 -11.88 1.17 4.11
C ALA A 66 -11.00 2.43 4.02
N LEU A 67 -9.75 2.26 3.64
CA LEU A 67 -8.77 3.34 3.59
C LEU A 67 -7.60 2.94 2.69
N VAL A 68 -7.08 3.89 1.92
CA VAL A 68 -5.82 3.75 1.20
C VAL A 68 -4.77 4.56 1.94
N ILE A 69 -3.69 3.90 2.35
CA ILE A 69 -2.58 4.55 3.05
C ILE A 69 -1.45 4.76 2.05
N CYS A 70 -1.04 6.02 1.87
CA CYS A 70 0.04 6.39 0.97
C CYS A 70 1.37 6.40 1.70
N LEU A 71 2.37 5.75 1.12
CA LEU A 71 3.73 5.70 1.64
C LEU A 71 4.66 6.39 0.66
N GLY A 72 5.26 7.49 1.09
CA GLY A 72 6.21 8.24 0.26
C GLY A 72 5.94 9.73 0.25
N GLY A 73 6.44 10.42 -0.79
CA GLY A 73 6.35 11.87 -0.90
C GLY A 73 5.13 12.35 -1.68
N ASP A 74 5.15 13.63 -2.02
CA ASP A 74 4.02 14.33 -2.66
C ASP A 74 3.57 13.67 -3.96
N GLY A 75 4.51 13.20 -4.77
CA GLY A 75 4.18 12.52 -6.03
C GLY A 75 3.36 11.25 -5.80
N THR A 76 3.61 10.54 -4.70
CA THR A 76 2.87 9.34 -4.36
C THR A 76 1.42 9.68 -4.02
N ILE A 77 1.17 10.79 -3.33
CA ILE A 77 -0.18 11.22 -2.98
C ILE A 77 -0.98 11.55 -4.24
N LEU A 78 -0.36 12.23 -5.21
CA LEU A 78 -1.00 12.54 -6.49
C LEU A 78 -1.36 11.28 -7.26
N ASP A 79 -0.44 10.31 -7.33
CA ASP A 79 -0.69 9.03 -7.99
C ASP A 79 -1.83 8.27 -7.30
N ALA A 80 -1.83 8.24 -5.97
CA ALA A 80 -2.86 7.56 -5.19
C ALA A 80 -4.22 8.23 -5.38
N SER A 81 -4.25 9.55 -5.46
CA SER A 81 -5.50 10.28 -5.74
C SER A 81 -6.11 9.87 -7.06
N THR A 82 -5.28 9.62 -8.07
CA THR A 82 -5.74 9.10 -9.37
C THR A 82 -6.35 7.71 -9.23
N LEU A 83 -5.73 6.85 -8.41
CA LEU A 83 -6.21 5.48 -8.18
C LEU A 83 -7.60 5.46 -7.54
N VAL A 84 -7.88 6.39 -6.64
CA VAL A 84 -9.15 6.42 -5.89
C VAL A 84 -10.14 7.43 -6.43
N ALA A 85 -9.83 8.11 -7.54
CA ALA A 85 -10.69 9.15 -8.11
C ALA A 85 -12.10 8.62 -8.33
N ARG A 86 -13.09 9.38 -7.85
CA ARG A 86 -14.53 9.08 -8.00
C ARG A 86 -14.99 7.78 -7.33
N SER A 87 -14.12 7.11 -6.56
CA SER A 87 -14.50 5.87 -5.89
C SER A 87 -15.15 6.09 -4.52
N GLY A 88 -14.91 7.25 -3.91
CA GLY A 88 -15.33 7.51 -2.53
C GLY A 88 -14.44 6.86 -1.47
N ILE A 89 -13.36 6.21 -1.86
CA ILE A 89 -12.44 5.55 -0.92
C ILE A 89 -11.58 6.63 -0.23
N PRO A 90 -11.56 6.66 1.12
CA PRO A 90 -10.71 7.61 1.83
C PRO A 90 -9.21 7.37 1.57
N LEU A 91 -8.45 8.46 1.50
CA LEU A 91 -7.02 8.46 1.27
C LEU A 91 -6.31 9.11 2.46
N LEU A 92 -5.28 8.46 2.94
CA LEU A 92 -4.48 8.97 4.05
C LEU A 92 -3.03 9.21 3.63
#